data_136d2d445de24e2bf41473e7dd78ae4a
#
_entry.id   136d2d445de24e2bf41473e7dd78ae4a
#
_cell.length_a   1.000
_cell.length_b   1.000
_cell.length_c   1.000
_cell.angle_alpha   90.00
_cell.angle_beta   90.00
_cell.angle_gamma   90.00
#
_symmetry.space_group_name_H-M   'P 1'
#
loop_
_entity.id
_entity.type
_entity.pdbx_description
1 polymer ?
#
loop_
_entity_poly.entity_id
_entity_poly.type
_entity_poly.pdbx_seq_one_letter_code
_entity_poly.pdbx_strand_id
1 'polypeptide(L)'
;MSKVSKAVELPAFKRQIPHFAFSGDTQNSTPVISIQKHHRQATAQPQRMSKRAPDQTLEELVLSGIGSPRAKRVKTDSIADEEELLNASETPANGVGKLSLQPTVVSDNEEEDDDMEEMVEERESKKWKDGPPAEFSDLYLDTVNRNLLDFDFEKLCSISLSNINVYACLVCGKYFQGRGQNSHAYFHALDENHHVFINMATLRIYVLPESYEVKQKSLDDIKYVVNPTYTKEDVAKLDKEEARKWDLSGKRYTPGFVGLNNIKENDYLNVVVHALAHVTPLRNYMMLENLSSRPELAQRFSILVRKIWNSRAFRGHVSPHELLQEISLRSSKKFTLTTQSDPIDFLSWFMNNLHLSLGGSKTAPGSSIVQKVFQGKLRIESQAITAKADASDRLRFEEAGEVKTDLQRYMMLTLELPPAPLFQDEVDKNIIPQVPLTSILSKYDGTRSQELLGQRRRFKLLQPLPPYLIFHIKRFSKNKFVFEKNPTIVTFPSTSLDMSPYVEGATGPIWYDLTANIVHESVAKKGTTSGAKSEAGEEGHAYKVQLKDKGRDEWVQVQDLFVEDIRKEILFLGESYIQVWERRRDIKKKTAA
;
A
#
# COMPACT_ATOMS: atom_id res chain seq x y z
N MET A 1 63.29 1.52 -40.65
CA MET A 1 62.40 2.24 -41.58
C MET A 1 61.06 2.46 -40.81
N SER A 2 60.93 3.45 -39.97
CA SER A 2 60.58 4.88 -40.08
C SER A 2 59.33 5.13 -40.89
N LYS A 3 58.25 5.55 -40.13
CA LYS A 3 57.29 6.61 -40.46
C LYS A 3 56.27 6.66 -39.30
N VAL A 4 56.44 7.55 -38.36
CA VAL A 4 56.03 8.95 -38.27
C VAL A 4 54.50 9.08 -38.09
N SER A 5 54.11 9.34 -36.83
CA SER A 5 52.84 9.79 -36.36
C SER A 5 52.57 11.25 -36.77
N LYS A 6 51.35 11.57 -37.15
CA LYS A 6 50.84 12.94 -37.17
C LYS A 6 49.71 13.07 -36.14
N ALA A 7 49.95 13.90 -35.14
CA ALA A 7 48.96 14.42 -34.21
C ALA A 7 48.17 15.53 -34.92
N VAL A 8 46.85 15.53 -34.69
CA VAL A 8 45.95 16.62 -35.09
C VAL A 8 45.54 17.33 -33.81
N GLU A 9 45.96 18.58 -33.67
CA GLU A 9 45.56 19.51 -32.63
C GLU A 9 44.14 20.05 -32.92
N LEU A 10 43.31 20.10 -31.91
CA LEU A 10 42.02 20.80 -31.90
C LEU A 10 42.15 22.09 -31.07
N PRO A 11 41.54 23.21 -31.48
CA PRO A 11 41.73 24.51 -30.86
C PRO A 11 40.95 24.70 -29.56
N ALA A 12 41.59 25.37 -28.61
CA ALA A 12 41.07 25.77 -27.32
C ALA A 12 40.04 26.91 -27.45
N PHE A 13 38.83 26.70 -26.95
CA PHE A 13 37.84 27.75 -26.76
C PHE A 13 38.03 28.38 -25.36
N LYS A 14 38.52 29.61 -25.32
CA LYS A 14 38.55 30.49 -24.13
C LYS A 14 37.15 31.01 -23.88
N ARG A 15 36.55 30.69 -22.75
CA ARG A 15 35.40 31.42 -22.21
C ARG A 15 35.88 32.47 -21.21
N GLN A 16 35.58 33.71 -21.52
CA GLN A 16 35.76 34.87 -20.67
C GLN A 16 34.72 34.86 -19.54
N ILE A 17 35.20 35.03 -18.32
CA ILE A 17 34.40 35.28 -17.12
C ILE A 17 34.43 36.80 -16.88
N PRO A 18 33.31 37.50 -16.71
CA PRO A 18 33.34 38.89 -16.28
C PRO A 18 33.54 38.97 -14.77
N HIS A 19 34.58 39.62 -14.33
CA HIS A 19 34.79 40.10 -12.97
C HIS A 19 33.84 41.25 -12.69
N PHE A 20 33.06 41.16 -11.63
CA PHE A 20 32.45 42.33 -10.99
C PHE A 20 33.22 42.64 -9.72
N ALA A 21 33.78 43.88 -9.70
CA ALA A 21 34.47 44.46 -8.59
C ALA A 21 33.47 45.03 -7.56
N PHE A 22 33.69 44.72 -6.29
CA PHE A 22 33.06 45.39 -5.14
C PHE A 22 33.74 46.74 -4.89
N SER A 23 32.97 47.80 -4.86
CA SER A 23 33.32 49.04 -4.15
C SER A 23 32.17 49.38 -3.21
N GLY A 24 32.50 49.48 -1.93
CA GLY A 24 31.54 49.87 -0.90
C GLY A 24 31.25 51.37 -0.94
N ASP A 25 30.07 51.73 -0.50
CA ASP A 25 29.88 52.78 0.52
C ASP A 25 28.43 52.85 1.02
N THR A 26 28.34 53.11 2.28
CA THR A 26 27.26 53.37 3.20
C THR A 26 26.20 54.36 2.74
N GLN A 27 24.91 54.15 3.00
CA GLN A 27 24.00 54.92 3.88
C GLN A 27 22.51 54.65 3.64
N ASN A 28 21.86 54.35 4.74
CA ASN A 28 20.45 54.58 5.12
C ASN A 28 19.43 55.06 4.09
N SER A 29 18.34 54.29 3.96
CA SER A 29 16.96 54.80 4.14
C SER A 29 15.91 53.73 3.82
N THR A 30 15.13 53.39 4.81
CA THR A 30 13.87 52.59 4.70
C THR A 30 12.76 53.44 4.09
N PRO A 31 11.91 52.89 3.20
CA PRO A 31 10.59 53.46 2.95
C PRO A 31 9.52 52.64 3.71
N VAL A 32 8.87 53.35 4.63
CA VAL A 32 7.63 52.95 5.29
C VAL A 32 6.49 53.07 4.29
N ILE A 33 5.82 52.00 4.00
CA ILE A 33 4.53 52.04 3.24
C ILE A 33 3.40 52.01 4.28
N SER A 34 2.74 53.17 4.46
CA SER A 34 1.52 53.31 5.23
C SER A 34 0.32 52.87 4.42
N ILE A 35 -0.41 51.85 4.92
CA ILE A 35 -1.73 51.49 4.42
C ILE A 35 -2.80 52.19 5.23
N GLN A 36 -3.46 53.15 4.61
CA GLN A 36 -4.63 53.86 5.17
C GLN A 36 -5.84 52.90 5.26
N LYS A 37 -6.35 52.76 6.49
CA LYS A 37 -7.66 52.15 6.76
C LYS A 37 -8.77 53.19 6.54
N HIS A 38 -9.65 52.94 5.62
CA HIS A 38 -10.94 53.66 5.53
C HIS A 38 -11.96 52.98 6.46
N HIS A 39 -12.30 53.68 7.52
CA HIS A 39 -13.49 53.44 8.33
C HIS A 39 -14.72 53.99 7.59
N ARG A 40 -15.72 53.16 7.37
CA ARG A 40 -17.12 53.59 7.21
C ARG A 40 -17.93 53.03 8.38
N GLN A 41 -18.35 53.94 9.24
CA GLN A 41 -19.38 53.72 10.25
C GLN A 41 -20.73 53.71 9.58
N ALA A 42 -21.56 52.72 9.89
CA ALA A 42 -23.01 52.80 9.70
C ALA A 42 -23.67 52.32 10.99
N THR A 43 -24.29 53.28 11.63
CA THR A 43 -25.17 53.16 12.80
C THR A 43 -26.51 52.53 12.40
N ALA A 44 -26.98 51.53 13.13
CA ALA A 44 -28.40 51.22 13.22
C ALA A 44 -28.69 50.55 14.59
N GLN A 45 -29.70 51.10 15.25
CA GLN A 45 -30.20 50.76 16.57
C GLN A 45 -31.01 49.44 16.60
N PRO A 46 -31.26 48.88 17.80
CA PRO A 46 -31.80 47.53 17.95
C PRO A 46 -33.33 47.53 18.07
N GLN A 47 -33.98 46.61 17.37
CA GLN A 47 -35.36 46.21 17.66
C GLN A 47 -35.39 44.93 18.49
N ARG A 48 -36.10 45.03 19.60
CA ARG A 48 -36.50 43.91 20.49
C ARG A 48 -37.45 42.97 19.75
N MET A 49 -37.20 41.69 19.74
CA MET A 49 -38.28 40.68 19.67
C MET A 49 -37.94 39.41 20.42
N SER A 50 -38.76 39.15 21.38
CA SER A 50 -39.41 37.89 21.79
C SER A 50 -38.62 36.59 21.90
N LYS A 51 -38.56 36.12 23.13
CA LYS A 51 -38.15 34.76 23.58
C LYS A 51 -39.01 33.69 22.91
N ARG A 52 -38.41 32.74 22.22
CA ARG A 52 -38.92 31.40 22.01
C ARG A 52 -37.89 30.39 22.49
N ALA A 53 -38.36 29.33 23.19
CA ALA A 53 -37.61 28.26 23.81
C ALA A 53 -36.90 27.36 22.75
N PRO A 54 -35.82 26.68 23.13
CA PRO A 54 -35.06 25.82 22.21
C PRO A 54 -35.77 24.49 21.97
N ASP A 55 -35.79 24.06 20.73
CA ASP A 55 -36.23 22.74 20.26
C ASP A 55 -35.30 21.65 20.79
N GLN A 56 -35.91 20.63 21.32
CA GLN A 56 -35.25 19.42 21.83
C GLN A 56 -34.75 18.58 20.66
N THR A 57 -33.52 18.13 20.77
CA THR A 57 -32.84 17.24 19.81
C THR A 57 -33.34 15.81 19.94
N LEU A 58 -33.39 15.11 18.83
CA LEU A 58 -33.94 13.78 18.56
C LEU A 58 -33.27 12.60 19.33
N GLU A 59 -32.41 12.85 20.31
CA GLU A 59 -31.70 11.82 21.09
C GLU A 59 -32.39 11.39 22.40
N GLU A 60 -33.46 12.04 22.81
CA GLU A 60 -34.16 11.71 24.08
C GLU A 60 -35.34 10.75 23.95
N LEU A 61 -35.61 10.18 22.78
CA LEU A 61 -36.79 9.32 22.55
C LEU A 61 -36.52 7.80 22.60
N VAL A 62 -35.31 7.36 23.01
CA VAL A 62 -34.97 5.92 23.07
C VAL A 62 -34.82 5.37 24.52
N LEU A 63 -35.00 6.19 25.53
CA LEU A 63 -34.79 5.78 26.94
C LEU A 63 -36.04 5.87 27.84
N SER A 64 -37.20 5.46 27.38
CA SER A 64 -38.30 5.23 28.29
C SER A 64 -39.20 4.11 27.80
N GLY A 65 -39.11 2.95 28.44
CA GLY A 65 -40.19 1.99 28.38
C GLY A 65 -39.79 0.53 28.54
N ILE A 66 -40.17 -0.01 29.75
CA ILE A 66 -40.47 -1.41 30.07
C ILE A 66 -39.25 -2.24 30.51
N GLY A 67 -38.99 -2.50 31.80
CA GLY A 67 -39.83 -3.21 32.74
C GLY A 67 -39.20 -4.57 33.03
N SER A 68 -38.53 -4.72 34.20
CA SER A 68 -37.91 -5.94 34.76
C SER A 68 -38.88 -7.11 34.90
N PRO A 69 -38.38 -8.37 35.10
CA PRO A 69 -38.04 -8.78 36.46
C PRO A 69 -36.81 -9.71 36.66
N ARG A 70 -36.10 -9.40 37.71
CA ARG A 70 -35.43 -10.18 38.77
C ARG A 70 -35.35 -11.71 38.64
N ALA A 71 -34.10 -12.26 38.65
CA ALA A 71 -33.73 -13.43 39.48
C ALA A 71 -32.20 -13.56 39.63
N LYS A 72 -31.76 -13.40 40.83
CA LYS A 72 -30.89 -14.18 41.72
C LYS A 72 -29.45 -14.48 41.30
N ARG A 73 -28.60 -13.87 42.08
CA ARG A 73 -27.21 -14.04 42.41
C ARG A 73 -26.88 -15.41 42.98
N VAL A 74 -25.87 -16.11 42.50
CA VAL A 74 -25.04 -17.05 43.28
C VAL A 74 -23.58 -16.77 42.94
N LYS A 75 -22.79 -16.56 44.00
CA LYS A 75 -21.33 -16.50 44.05
C LYS A 75 -20.77 -17.92 44.15
N THR A 76 -19.55 -18.14 43.61
CA THR A 76 -18.42 -18.87 44.19
C THR A 76 -17.28 -18.80 43.19
N ASP A 77 -16.22 -18.16 43.51
CA ASP A 77 -14.88 -18.50 44.04
C ASP A 77 -14.09 -19.51 43.23
N SER A 78 -12.99 -18.96 42.66
CA SER A 78 -11.56 -19.34 42.63
C SER A 78 -11.10 -20.78 42.47
N ILE A 79 -9.96 -20.87 41.76
CA ILE A 79 -8.77 -21.73 41.88
C ILE A 79 -8.47 -22.45 40.56
N ALA A 80 -7.42 -22.01 39.86
CA ALA A 80 -6.07 -22.52 39.66
C ALA A 80 -5.93 -23.93 39.07
N ASP A 81 -5.12 -23.95 38.02
CA ASP A 81 -4.03 -24.88 37.63
C ASP A 81 -4.35 -26.33 37.21
N GLU A 82 -3.69 -26.64 36.20
CA GLU A 82 -2.83 -27.77 35.90
C GLU A 82 -3.11 -28.52 34.61
N GLU A 83 -2.02 -28.66 33.95
CA GLU A 83 -1.54 -29.45 32.84
C GLU A 83 -1.91 -30.94 32.84
N GLU A 84 -1.71 -31.49 31.66
CA GLU A 84 -1.09 -32.78 31.33
C GLU A 84 -1.97 -33.95 30.86
N LEU A 85 -1.65 -34.35 29.66
CA LEU A 85 -1.19 -35.64 29.16
C LEU A 85 -2.15 -36.79 28.77
N LEU A 86 -1.87 -37.22 27.57
CA LEU A 86 -1.71 -38.59 27.05
C LEU A 86 -2.89 -39.39 26.49
N ASN A 87 -2.77 -39.53 25.18
CA ASN A 87 -2.72 -40.78 24.39
C ASN A 87 -3.69 -41.95 24.64
N ALA A 88 -4.10 -42.40 23.51
CA ALA A 88 -4.15 -43.79 23.01
C ALA A 88 -5.54 -44.41 22.78
N SER A 89 -5.74 -44.64 21.52
CA SER A 89 -6.09 -45.92 20.85
C SER A 89 -7.42 -46.63 21.12
N GLU A 90 -7.93 -47.04 19.97
CA GLU A 90 -8.67 -48.27 19.66
C GLU A 90 -10.19 -48.26 19.61
N THR A 91 -10.66 -48.48 18.37
CA THR A 91 -11.95 -49.03 17.96
C THR A 91 -12.13 -50.49 18.45
N PRO A 92 -13.28 -51.21 18.32
CA PRO A 92 -14.42 -50.99 17.46
C PRO A 92 -15.85 -51.41 18.00
N ALA A 93 -16.83 -51.18 17.15
CA ALA A 93 -18.00 -52.00 16.88
C ALA A 93 -19.38 -51.73 17.56
N ASN A 94 -20.33 -51.55 16.67
CA ASN A 94 -21.73 -51.98 16.66
C ASN A 94 -22.82 -51.24 17.42
N GLY A 95 -23.66 -50.61 16.61
CA GLY A 95 -25.09 -50.98 16.59
C GLY A 95 -26.07 -50.02 17.29
N VAL A 96 -27.08 -49.68 16.50
CA VAL A 96 -28.43 -49.27 16.90
C VAL A 96 -28.72 -47.77 16.77
N GLY A 97 -29.69 -47.54 15.90
CA GLY A 97 -30.20 -46.28 15.41
C GLY A 97 -30.68 -45.29 16.46
N LYS A 98 -30.43 -44.02 16.16
CA LYS A 98 -31.18 -42.89 16.68
C LYS A 98 -31.49 -41.91 15.57
N LEU A 99 -32.74 -41.65 15.38
CA LEU A 99 -33.24 -40.53 14.58
C LEU A 99 -32.50 -39.24 14.98
N SER A 100 -31.77 -38.65 14.08
CA SER A 100 -31.31 -37.29 14.20
C SER A 100 -32.26 -36.40 13.41
N LEU A 101 -32.90 -35.51 14.13
CA LEU A 101 -33.54 -34.32 13.58
C LEU A 101 -32.42 -33.46 12.98
N GLN A 102 -32.33 -33.43 11.67
CA GLN A 102 -31.50 -32.45 10.95
C GLN A 102 -32.24 -31.11 11.00
N PRO A 103 -31.50 -29.99 11.26
CA PRO A 103 -32.04 -28.69 10.95
C PRO A 103 -32.17 -28.58 9.43
N THR A 104 -33.36 -28.29 8.97
CA THR A 104 -33.63 -27.88 7.58
C THR A 104 -32.79 -26.66 7.28
N VAL A 105 -31.70 -26.86 6.55
CA VAL A 105 -31.05 -25.80 5.82
C VAL A 105 -32.03 -25.40 4.72
N VAL A 106 -32.55 -24.20 4.82
CA VAL A 106 -33.23 -23.54 3.71
C VAL A 106 -32.13 -23.34 2.67
N SER A 107 -32.12 -24.17 1.66
CA SER A 107 -31.32 -23.96 0.46
C SER A 107 -31.95 -22.76 -0.24
N ASP A 108 -31.30 -21.64 -0.18
CA ASP A 108 -31.58 -20.53 -1.07
C ASP A 108 -31.33 -21.03 -2.49
N ASN A 109 -32.38 -21.04 -3.29
CA ASN A 109 -32.37 -21.42 -4.71
C ASN A 109 -31.71 -20.32 -5.53
N GLU A 110 -30.40 -20.08 -5.31
CA GLU A 110 -29.63 -19.14 -6.13
C GLU A 110 -29.29 -19.74 -7.51
N GLU A 111 -29.28 -21.09 -7.65
CA GLU A 111 -28.99 -21.78 -8.90
C GLU A 111 -30.18 -21.75 -9.89
N GLU A 112 -31.42 -21.68 -9.40
CA GLU A 112 -32.61 -21.62 -10.27
C GLU A 112 -32.79 -20.27 -10.96
N ASP A 113 -32.31 -19.17 -10.35
CA ASP A 113 -32.38 -17.83 -10.95
C ASP A 113 -31.33 -17.63 -12.06
N ASP A 114 -30.14 -18.23 -11.94
CA ASP A 114 -29.10 -18.19 -12.97
C ASP A 114 -29.52 -19.03 -14.20
N ASP A 115 -30.14 -20.21 -14.01
CA ASP A 115 -30.66 -21.03 -15.09
C ASP A 115 -31.87 -20.37 -15.78
N MET A 116 -32.67 -19.59 -15.07
CA MET A 116 -33.78 -18.83 -15.66
C MET A 116 -33.29 -17.66 -16.50
N GLU A 117 -32.23 -16.93 -16.05
CA GLU A 117 -31.63 -15.87 -16.86
C GLU A 117 -30.94 -16.42 -18.10
N GLU A 118 -30.24 -17.57 -18.03
CA GLU A 118 -29.62 -18.24 -19.18
C GLU A 118 -30.67 -18.73 -20.18
N MET A 119 -31.82 -19.25 -19.71
CA MET A 119 -32.95 -19.65 -20.57
C MET A 119 -33.68 -18.45 -21.20
N VAL A 120 -33.72 -17.29 -20.52
CA VAL A 120 -34.25 -16.04 -21.08
C VAL A 120 -33.27 -15.46 -22.09
N GLU A 121 -31.95 -15.51 -21.82
CA GLU A 121 -30.91 -15.15 -22.79
C GLU A 121 -30.99 -16.01 -24.06
N GLU A 122 -31.24 -17.33 -23.95
CA GLU A 122 -31.41 -18.20 -25.10
C GLU A 122 -32.65 -17.88 -25.92
N ARG A 123 -33.76 -17.47 -25.29
CA ARG A 123 -35.00 -17.08 -25.99
C ARG A 123 -34.91 -15.72 -26.67
N GLU A 124 -34.23 -14.74 -26.05
CA GLU A 124 -34.02 -13.43 -26.65
C GLU A 124 -32.92 -13.44 -27.72
N SER A 125 -31.88 -14.27 -27.57
CA SER A 125 -30.85 -14.47 -28.60
C SER A 125 -31.40 -15.10 -29.89
N LYS A 126 -32.54 -15.83 -29.81
CA LYS A 126 -33.24 -16.34 -30.97
C LYS A 126 -33.94 -15.29 -31.81
N LYS A 127 -34.20 -14.08 -31.24
CA LYS A 127 -34.86 -12.98 -31.96
C LYS A 127 -33.89 -12.23 -32.89
N TRP A 128 -32.57 -12.29 -32.60
CA TRP A 128 -31.50 -11.61 -33.36
C TRP A 128 -30.34 -12.56 -33.65
N LYS A 129 -30.61 -13.75 -34.23
CA LYS A 129 -29.58 -14.76 -34.51
C LYS A 129 -28.39 -14.28 -35.35
N ASP A 130 -28.57 -13.18 -36.10
CA ASP A 130 -27.53 -12.61 -36.97
C ASP A 130 -26.99 -11.25 -36.49
N GLY A 131 -27.39 -10.79 -35.30
CA GLY A 131 -27.08 -9.44 -34.80
C GLY A 131 -27.91 -8.35 -35.50
N PRO A 132 -27.86 -7.10 -35.03
CA PRO A 132 -28.51 -6.00 -35.74
C PRO A 132 -27.89 -5.87 -37.14
N PRO A 133 -28.67 -5.44 -38.16
CA PRO A 133 -28.11 -5.09 -39.45
C PRO A 133 -26.92 -4.18 -39.27
N ALA A 134 -25.88 -4.28 -40.12
CA ALA A 134 -24.64 -3.52 -39.97
C ALA A 134 -24.84 -2.02 -39.83
N GLU A 135 -25.95 -1.50 -40.32
CA GLU A 135 -26.36 -0.08 -40.19
C GLU A 135 -26.75 0.34 -38.78
N PHE A 136 -27.08 -0.60 -37.88
CA PHE A 136 -27.46 -0.30 -36.49
C PHE A 136 -26.37 -0.68 -35.47
N SER A 137 -25.22 -1.20 -35.92
CA SER A 137 -24.13 -1.63 -35.03
C SER A 137 -23.49 -0.48 -34.25
N ASP A 138 -23.63 0.74 -34.73
CA ASP A 138 -23.00 1.96 -34.18
C ASP A 138 -24.00 2.85 -33.44
N LEU A 139 -25.27 2.44 -33.34
CA LEU A 139 -26.30 3.22 -32.70
C LEU A 139 -25.94 3.51 -31.24
N TYR A 140 -26.08 4.77 -30.84
CA TYR A 140 -25.78 5.28 -29.48
C TYR A 140 -24.31 5.26 -29.03
N LEU A 141 -23.34 4.77 -29.81
CA LEU A 141 -21.95 4.70 -29.36
C LEU A 141 -21.28 6.08 -29.22
N ASP A 142 -21.79 7.06 -29.92
CA ASP A 142 -21.38 8.47 -29.82
C ASP A 142 -21.79 9.13 -28.49
N THR A 143 -22.79 8.58 -27.79
CA THR A 143 -23.24 9.07 -26.48
C THR A 143 -22.27 8.69 -25.33
N VAL A 144 -21.33 7.79 -25.57
CA VAL A 144 -20.39 7.30 -24.55
C VAL A 144 -19.47 8.39 -24.06
N ASN A 145 -19.53 8.68 -22.76
CA ASN A 145 -18.76 9.76 -22.13
C ASN A 145 -17.65 9.22 -21.22
N ARG A 146 -16.46 9.04 -21.78
CA ARG A 146 -15.29 8.48 -21.07
C ARG A 146 -14.85 9.31 -19.87
N ASN A 147 -15.11 10.63 -19.86
CA ASN A 147 -14.72 11.52 -18.75
C ASN A 147 -15.51 11.26 -17.47
N LEU A 148 -16.73 10.74 -17.57
CA LEU A 148 -17.59 10.40 -16.43
C LEU A 148 -17.33 9.00 -15.90
N LEU A 149 -16.62 8.14 -16.66
CA LEU A 149 -16.38 6.77 -16.28
C LEU A 149 -15.32 6.68 -15.17
N ASP A 150 -15.71 6.02 -14.08
CA ASP A 150 -14.82 5.71 -12.96
C ASP A 150 -15.08 4.27 -12.49
N PHE A 151 -14.09 3.40 -12.69
CA PHE A 151 -14.18 1.98 -12.37
C PHE A 151 -13.35 1.59 -11.14
N ASP A 152 -12.98 2.55 -10.32
CA ASP A 152 -12.14 2.34 -9.14
C ASP A 152 -12.93 2.15 -7.84
N PHE A 153 -14.24 2.43 -7.87
CA PHE A 153 -15.13 2.29 -6.72
C PHE A 153 -15.85 0.93 -6.73
N GLU A 154 -16.61 0.69 -5.68
CA GLU A 154 -17.43 -0.50 -5.53
C GLU A 154 -18.43 -0.64 -6.67
N LYS A 155 -18.53 -1.84 -7.20
CA LYS A 155 -19.44 -2.18 -8.29
C LYS A 155 -20.79 -2.57 -7.69
N LEU A 156 -21.51 -1.61 -7.13
CA LEU A 156 -22.80 -1.80 -6.51
C LEU A 156 -23.87 -1.10 -7.34
N CYS A 157 -25.01 -1.75 -7.51
CA CYS A 157 -26.18 -1.13 -8.11
C CYS A 157 -26.59 0.12 -7.33
N SER A 158 -26.78 1.23 -8.02
CA SER A 158 -27.16 2.52 -7.41
C SER A 158 -28.53 2.51 -6.74
N ILE A 159 -29.37 1.50 -7.03
CA ILE A 159 -30.74 1.38 -6.52
C ILE A 159 -30.83 0.24 -5.50
N SER A 160 -30.48 -1.00 -5.89
CA SER A 160 -30.62 -2.18 -5.03
C SER A 160 -29.45 -2.43 -4.09
N LEU A 161 -28.32 -1.74 -4.27
CA LEU A 161 -27.05 -1.96 -3.56
C LEU A 161 -26.47 -3.38 -3.72
N SER A 162 -27.02 -4.16 -4.65
CA SER A 162 -26.53 -5.49 -4.99
C SER A 162 -25.24 -5.41 -5.80
N ASN A 163 -24.33 -6.36 -5.61
CA ASN A 163 -23.10 -6.55 -6.38
C ASN A 163 -23.21 -7.64 -7.43
N ILE A 164 -24.38 -8.28 -7.55
CA ILE A 164 -24.65 -9.38 -8.47
C ILE A 164 -25.13 -8.80 -9.81
N ASN A 165 -24.59 -9.33 -10.91
CA ASN A 165 -25.00 -8.99 -12.28
C ASN A 165 -25.06 -7.47 -12.55
N VAL A 166 -23.96 -6.77 -12.25
CA VAL A 166 -23.88 -5.31 -12.30
C VAL A 166 -23.44 -4.83 -13.68
N TYR A 167 -24.18 -3.86 -14.21
CA TYR A 167 -23.90 -3.16 -15.47
C TYR A 167 -23.56 -1.68 -15.18
N ALA A 168 -22.50 -1.18 -15.78
CA ALA A 168 -22.17 0.25 -15.73
C ALA A 168 -22.72 0.95 -16.97
N CYS A 169 -23.47 2.02 -16.78
CA CYS A 169 -23.88 2.91 -17.85
C CYS A 169 -22.67 3.69 -18.38
N LEU A 170 -22.36 3.56 -19.68
CA LEU A 170 -21.20 4.23 -20.28
C LEU A 170 -21.46 5.73 -20.62
N VAL A 171 -22.68 6.21 -20.39
CA VAL A 171 -23.05 7.61 -20.58
C VAL A 171 -22.87 8.42 -19.29
N CYS A 172 -23.39 7.93 -18.14
CA CYS A 172 -23.33 8.65 -16.86
C CYS A 172 -22.40 8.03 -15.80
N GLY A 173 -21.85 6.82 -16.03
CA GLY A 173 -20.93 6.15 -15.11
C GLY A 173 -21.59 5.47 -13.90
N LYS A 174 -22.92 5.49 -13.77
CA LYS A 174 -23.65 4.83 -12.66
C LYS A 174 -23.77 3.31 -12.91
N TYR A 175 -23.91 2.56 -11.82
CA TYR A 175 -24.03 1.12 -11.86
C TYR A 175 -25.46 0.66 -11.60
N PHE A 176 -25.95 -0.34 -12.34
CA PHE A 176 -27.31 -0.87 -12.23
C PHE A 176 -27.29 -2.40 -12.32
N GLN A 177 -28.22 -3.06 -11.62
CA GLN A 177 -28.38 -4.51 -11.63
C GLN A 177 -29.25 -4.95 -12.80
N GLY A 178 -28.81 -6.02 -13.50
CA GLY A 178 -29.56 -6.72 -14.54
C GLY A 178 -29.68 -5.92 -15.84
N ARG A 179 -30.02 -6.59 -16.93
CA ARG A 179 -30.28 -5.98 -18.26
C ARG A 179 -31.62 -6.40 -18.88
N GLY A 180 -32.28 -7.41 -18.30
CA GLY A 180 -33.58 -7.90 -18.78
C GLY A 180 -34.70 -6.89 -18.58
N GLN A 181 -35.84 -7.18 -19.16
CA GLN A 181 -37.05 -6.41 -18.94
C GLN A 181 -37.35 -6.36 -17.44
N ASN A 182 -37.70 -5.17 -16.93
CA ASN A 182 -37.93 -4.90 -15.50
C ASN A 182 -36.65 -4.81 -14.60
N SER A 183 -35.44 -4.84 -15.17
CA SER A 183 -34.22 -4.60 -14.40
C SER A 183 -33.90 -3.11 -14.27
N HIS A 184 -33.04 -2.79 -13.30
CA HIS A 184 -32.67 -1.39 -13.04
C HIS A 184 -31.90 -0.73 -14.20
N ALA A 185 -31.04 -1.48 -14.92
CA ALA A 185 -30.35 -0.95 -16.09
C ALA A 185 -31.33 -0.71 -17.25
N TYR A 186 -32.32 -1.59 -17.42
CA TYR A 186 -33.37 -1.44 -18.44
C TYR A 186 -34.21 -0.18 -18.21
N PHE A 187 -34.67 0.04 -16.96
CA PHE A 187 -35.42 1.24 -16.64
C PHE A 187 -34.58 2.52 -16.78
N HIS A 188 -33.30 2.49 -16.36
CA HIS A 188 -32.41 3.63 -16.56
C HIS A 188 -32.20 3.98 -18.05
N ALA A 189 -32.20 2.96 -18.93
CA ALA A 189 -32.10 3.18 -20.36
C ALA A 189 -33.33 3.90 -20.92
N LEU A 190 -34.52 3.59 -20.40
CA LEU A 190 -35.78 4.22 -20.83
C LEU A 190 -35.98 5.60 -20.20
N ASP A 191 -35.70 5.75 -18.90
CA ASP A 191 -35.99 6.96 -18.15
C ASP A 191 -35.02 8.11 -18.49
N GLU A 192 -33.71 7.79 -18.59
CA GLU A 192 -32.64 8.78 -18.79
C GLU A 192 -32.14 8.82 -20.26
N ASN A 193 -32.67 7.96 -21.13
CA ASN A 193 -32.22 7.82 -22.52
C ASN A 193 -30.73 7.47 -22.65
N HIS A 194 -30.21 6.64 -21.72
CA HIS A 194 -28.84 6.15 -21.69
C HIS A 194 -28.78 4.69 -22.12
N HIS A 195 -28.29 4.42 -23.32
CA HIS A 195 -28.47 3.12 -23.98
C HIS A 195 -27.28 2.16 -23.87
N VAL A 196 -26.05 2.63 -23.63
CA VAL A 196 -24.84 1.81 -23.70
C VAL A 196 -24.37 1.39 -22.31
N PHE A 197 -24.28 0.07 -22.09
CA PHE A 197 -23.92 -0.53 -20.79
C PHE A 197 -22.83 -1.57 -20.93
N ILE A 198 -21.92 -1.65 -19.97
CA ILE A 198 -20.91 -2.70 -19.87
C ILE A 198 -21.20 -3.59 -18.65
N ASN A 199 -21.22 -4.92 -18.85
CA ASN A 199 -21.28 -5.87 -17.76
C ASN A 199 -19.93 -5.89 -17.02
N MET A 200 -19.94 -5.68 -15.71
CA MET A 200 -18.71 -5.52 -14.93
C MET A 200 -17.98 -6.85 -14.67
N ALA A 201 -18.62 -8.00 -14.82
CA ALA A 201 -18.02 -9.32 -14.67
C ALA A 201 -17.45 -9.85 -16.00
N THR A 202 -18.26 -9.80 -17.08
CA THR A 202 -17.89 -10.37 -18.38
C THR A 202 -17.21 -9.39 -19.32
N LEU A 203 -17.26 -8.08 -19.04
CA LEU A 203 -16.77 -6.97 -19.87
C LEU A 203 -17.44 -6.91 -21.26
N ARG A 204 -18.59 -7.56 -21.43
CA ARG A 204 -19.40 -7.43 -22.64
C ARG A 204 -20.20 -6.14 -22.59
N ILE A 205 -20.37 -5.51 -23.74
CA ILE A 205 -21.09 -4.26 -23.87
C ILE A 205 -22.39 -4.50 -24.58
N TYR A 206 -23.47 -3.93 -24.05
CA TYR A 206 -24.83 -4.10 -24.54
C TYR A 206 -25.49 -2.75 -24.76
N VAL A 207 -26.40 -2.71 -25.75
CA VAL A 207 -27.31 -1.58 -25.94
C VAL A 207 -28.68 -1.96 -25.41
N LEU A 208 -29.22 -1.16 -24.51
CA LEU A 208 -30.55 -1.32 -23.92
C LEU A 208 -31.48 -0.20 -24.41
N PRO A 209 -32.77 -0.44 -24.59
CA PRO A 209 -33.55 -1.65 -24.24
C PRO A 209 -33.47 -2.80 -25.25
N GLU A 210 -32.82 -2.65 -26.41
CA GLU A 210 -32.80 -3.62 -27.51
C GLU A 210 -32.04 -4.90 -27.17
N SER A 211 -31.21 -4.89 -26.12
CA SER A 211 -30.46 -6.04 -25.55
C SER A 211 -29.48 -6.73 -26.51
N TYR A 212 -28.92 -6.02 -27.51
CA TYR A 212 -27.90 -6.61 -28.40
C TYR A 212 -26.48 -6.30 -27.92
N GLU A 213 -25.55 -7.23 -28.17
CA GLU A 213 -24.13 -7.09 -27.81
C GLU A 213 -23.37 -6.26 -28.85
N VAL A 214 -22.62 -5.26 -28.38
CA VAL A 214 -21.73 -4.44 -29.21
C VAL A 214 -20.40 -5.16 -29.42
N LYS A 215 -20.10 -5.52 -30.65
CA LYS A 215 -18.85 -6.22 -31.03
C LYS A 215 -17.75 -5.30 -31.56
N GLN A 216 -18.00 -4.00 -31.60
CA GLN A 216 -17.05 -3.03 -32.14
C GLN A 216 -15.82 -2.83 -31.24
N LYS A 217 -14.67 -2.68 -31.91
CA LYS A 217 -13.39 -2.43 -31.24
C LYS A 217 -13.24 -0.99 -30.70
N SER A 218 -14.15 -0.08 -31.05
CA SER A 218 -14.12 1.32 -30.62
C SER A 218 -14.22 1.51 -29.10
N LEU A 219 -14.76 0.49 -28.38
CA LEU A 219 -14.94 0.49 -26.93
C LEU A 219 -13.94 -0.44 -26.18
N ASP A 220 -12.95 -0.99 -26.88
CA ASP A 220 -11.94 -1.86 -26.26
C ASP A 220 -11.02 -1.09 -25.29
N ASP A 221 -10.90 0.22 -25.46
CA ASP A 221 -10.21 1.10 -24.50
C ASP A 221 -10.89 1.09 -23.13
N ILE A 222 -12.24 1.09 -23.08
CA ILE A 222 -13.00 1.02 -21.84
C ILE A 222 -12.81 -0.34 -21.17
N LYS A 223 -12.92 -1.44 -21.91
CA LYS A 223 -12.65 -2.79 -21.39
C LYS A 223 -11.25 -2.90 -20.80
N TYR A 224 -10.26 -2.30 -21.46
CA TYR A 224 -8.88 -2.28 -21.00
C TYR A 224 -8.70 -1.45 -19.72
N VAL A 225 -9.41 -0.33 -19.56
CA VAL A 225 -9.36 0.48 -18.34
C VAL A 225 -9.99 -0.23 -17.15
N VAL A 226 -11.08 -0.97 -17.36
CA VAL A 226 -11.73 -1.77 -16.30
C VAL A 226 -10.80 -2.88 -15.82
N ASN A 227 -10.18 -3.62 -16.74
CA ASN A 227 -9.27 -4.72 -16.42
C ASN A 227 -8.06 -4.72 -17.35
N PRO A 228 -7.00 -3.98 -17.03
CA PRO A 228 -5.80 -3.92 -17.86
C PRO A 228 -5.14 -5.30 -18.02
N THR A 229 -4.84 -5.69 -19.25
CA THR A 229 -4.15 -6.93 -19.58
C THR A 229 -2.77 -6.62 -20.16
N TYR A 230 -1.79 -7.47 -19.85
CA TYR A 230 -0.41 -7.30 -20.26
C TYR A 230 0.14 -8.55 -20.91
N THR A 231 0.93 -8.38 -21.97
CA THR A 231 1.74 -9.44 -22.55
C THR A 231 3.12 -9.49 -21.88
N LYS A 232 3.86 -10.58 -22.09
CA LYS A 232 5.26 -10.69 -21.59
C LYS A 232 6.17 -9.61 -22.20
N GLU A 233 5.91 -9.21 -23.43
CA GLU A 233 6.63 -8.17 -24.13
C GLU A 233 6.36 -6.79 -23.53
N ASP A 234 5.09 -6.49 -23.22
CA ASP A 234 4.72 -5.22 -22.55
C ASP A 234 5.42 -5.08 -21.21
N VAL A 235 5.37 -6.15 -20.39
CA VAL A 235 6.01 -6.16 -19.07
C VAL A 235 7.54 -6.01 -19.16
N ALA A 236 8.17 -6.57 -20.21
CA ALA A 236 9.63 -6.46 -20.42
C ALA A 236 10.07 -5.03 -20.80
N LYS A 237 9.16 -4.19 -21.28
CA LYS A 237 9.42 -2.79 -21.65
C LYS A 237 9.29 -1.83 -20.48
N LEU A 238 8.49 -2.14 -19.46
CA LEU A 238 8.15 -1.22 -18.36
C LEU A 238 9.36 -0.62 -17.63
N ASP A 239 10.44 -1.38 -17.49
CA ASP A 239 11.66 -0.93 -16.81
C ASP A 239 12.73 -0.31 -17.76
N LYS A 240 12.45 -0.22 -19.06
CA LYS A 240 13.43 0.18 -20.08
C LYS A 240 13.06 1.45 -20.82
N GLU A 241 11.78 1.71 -20.97
CA GLU A 241 11.28 2.80 -21.79
C GLU A 241 10.76 3.94 -20.90
N GLU A 242 11.04 5.17 -21.30
CA GLU A 242 10.40 6.35 -20.71
C GLU A 242 8.94 6.39 -21.16
N ALA A 243 8.02 6.08 -20.26
CA ALA A 243 6.61 5.98 -20.57
C ALA A 243 5.82 7.16 -19.98
N ARG A 244 5.97 8.36 -20.53
CA ARG A 244 5.08 9.49 -20.21
C ARG A 244 3.80 9.39 -21.05
N LYS A 245 2.66 9.46 -20.41
CA LYS A 245 1.33 9.37 -21.03
C LYS A 245 0.48 10.58 -20.65
N TRP A 246 -0.65 10.72 -21.31
CA TRP A 246 -1.62 11.79 -21.08
C TRP A 246 -2.94 11.14 -20.68
N ASP A 247 -3.60 11.69 -19.66
CA ASP A 247 -4.94 11.31 -19.31
C ASP A 247 -5.97 12.05 -20.19
N LEU A 248 -7.27 11.77 -20.01
CA LEU A 248 -8.33 12.41 -20.79
C LEU A 248 -8.45 13.92 -20.50
N SER A 249 -7.96 14.38 -19.35
CA SER A 249 -7.96 15.82 -19.00
C SER A 249 -6.75 16.57 -19.59
N GLY A 250 -5.86 15.88 -20.31
CA GLY A 250 -4.63 16.45 -20.85
C GLY A 250 -3.52 16.61 -19.80
N LYS A 251 -3.63 15.99 -18.63
CA LYS A 251 -2.59 15.97 -17.62
C LYS A 251 -1.61 14.84 -17.91
N ARG A 252 -0.32 15.13 -17.76
CA ARG A 252 0.75 14.12 -17.94
C ARG A 252 0.82 13.21 -16.71
N TYR A 253 1.01 11.92 -16.93
CA TYR A 253 1.31 10.93 -15.88
C TYR A 253 2.34 9.91 -16.38
N THR A 254 3.01 9.26 -15.45
CA THR A 254 3.94 8.16 -15.73
C THR A 254 3.34 6.86 -15.19
N PRO A 255 3.05 5.86 -16.03
CA PRO A 255 2.59 4.55 -15.58
C PRO A 255 3.54 3.96 -14.53
N GLY A 256 3.00 3.40 -13.46
CA GLY A 256 3.75 2.97 -12.28
C GLY A 256 3.85 4.04 -11.20
N PHE A 257 3.92 5.32 -11.58
CA PHE A 257 4.10 6.46 -10.66
C PHE A 257 2.84 7.34 -10.66
N VAL A 258 1.70 6.73 -10.40
CA VAL A 258 0.40 7.41 -10.32
C VAL A 258 0.02 7.66 -8.87
N GLY A 259 -0.77 8.69 -8.61
CA GLY A 259 -1.31 8.93 -7.27
C GLY A 259 -2.30 7.84 -6.85
N LEU A 260 -2.31 7.50 -5.56
CA LEU A 260 -3.32 6.66 -4.95
C LEU A 260 -4.24 7.49 -4.05
N ASN A 261 -5.55 7.33 -4.20
CA ASN A 261 -6.51 8.04 -3.37
C ASN A 261 -6.31 7.71 -1.89
N ASN A 262 -6.19 8.76 -1.07
CA ASN A 262 -6.36 8.65 0.37
C ASN A 262 -7.81 8.95 0.71
N ILE A 263 -8.58 7.90 1.03
CA ILE A 263 -10.03 8.01 1.25
C ILE A 263 -10.31 8.72 2.57
N LYS A 264 -9.55 8.39 3.61
CA LYS A 264 -9.53 9.09 4.92
C LYS A 264 -8.13 9.08 5.53
N GLU A 265 -7.65 7.92 5.99
CA GLU A 265 -6.37 7.75 6.67
C GLU A 265 -5.65 6.47 6.21
N ASN A 266 -5.66 6.20 4.89
CA ASN A 266 -5.05 4.99 4.30
C ASN A 266 -3.69 5.24 3.63
N ASP A 267 -3.01 6.33 3.96
CA ASP A 267 -1.67 6.67 3.48
C ASP A 267 -0.64 5.56 3.78
N TYR A 268 -0.71 4.95 4.97
CA TYR A 268 0.14 3.82 5.36
C TYR A 268 0.03 2.62 4.39
N LEU A 269 -1.16 2.38 3.85
CA LEU A 269 -1.42 1.34 2.86
C LEU A 269 -0.88 1.76 1.49
N ASN A 270 -1.16 2.99 1.07
CA ASN A 270 -0.76 3.52 -0.23
C ASN A 270 0.75 3.40 -0.46
N VAL A 271 1.56 3.79 0.52
CA VAL A 271 3.03 3.73 0.42
C VAL A 271 3.56 2.30 0.34
N VAL A 272 2.95 1.36 1.07
CA VAL A 272 3.32 -0.07 1.02
C VAL A 272 2.93 -0.70 -0.31
N VAL A 273 1.73 -0.42 -0.81
CA VAL A 273 1.26 -0.90 -2.12
C VAL A 273 2.18 -0.41 -3.23
N HIS A 274 2.55 0.88 -3.23
CA HIS A 274 3.51 1.43 -4.19
C HIS A 274 4.87 0.72 -4.11
N ALA A 275 5.43 0.58 -2.91
CA ALA A 275 6.71 -0.10 -2.73
C ALA A 275 6.68 -1.53 -3.27
N LEU A 276 5.62 -2.30 -3.01
CA LEU A 276 5.47 -3.68 -3.50
C LEU A 276 5.18 -3.75 -5.00
N ALA A 277 4.43 -2.79 -5.56
CA ALA A 277 4.14 -2.70 -6.99
C ALA A 277 5.39 -2.38 -7.84
N HIS A 278 6.47 -1.88 -7.23
CA HIS A 278 7.76 -1.63 -7.88
C HIS A 278 8.79 -2.76 -7.70
N VAL A 279 8.43 -3.82 -6.98
CA VAL A 279 9.25 -5.03 -6.91
C VAL A 279 9.05 -5.85 -8.18
N THR A 280 9.99 -5.73 -9.12
CA THR A 280 9.87 -6.26 -10.50
C THR A 280 9.34 -7.71 -10.59
N PRO A 281 9.88 -8.72 -9.86
CA PRO A 281 9.36 -10.09 -9.95
C PRO A 281 7.93 -10.24 -9.44
N LEU A 282 7.57 -9.52 -8.36
CA LEU A 282 6.22 -9.55 -7.80
C LEU A 282 5.23 -8.85 -8.73
N ARG A 283 5.58 -7.65 -9.21
CA ARG A 283 4.80 -6.89 -10.20
C ARG A 283 4.51 -7.74 -11.44
N ASN A 284 5.55 -8.31 -12.04
CA ASN A 284 5.43 -9.10 -13.26
C ASN A 284 4.55 -10.33 -13.04
N TYR A 285 4.66 -10.99 -11.89
CA TYR A 285 3.79 -12.11 -11.52
C TYR A 285 2.32 -11.66 -11.43
N MET A 286 2.03 -10.55 -10.74
CA MET A 286 0.66 -10.02 -10.61
C MET A 286 0.06 -9.58 -11.96
N MET A 287 0.88 -9.16 -12.92
CA MET A 287 0.41 -8.75 -14.23
C MET A 287 0.13 -9.90 -15.18
N LEU A 288 0.95 -10.95 -15.14
CA LEU A 288 0.95 -12.01 -16.15
C LEU A 288 0.14 -13.25 -15.74
N GLU A 289 0.05 -13.54 -14.44
CA GLU A 289 -0.65 -14.74 -13.97
C GLU A 289 -2.17 -14.54 -13.93
N ASN A 290 -2.89 -15.58 -14.29
CA ASN A 290 -4.34 -15.63 -14.10
C ASN A 290 -4.63 -16.01 -12.64
N LEU A 291 -5.16 -15.07 -11.89
CA LEU A 291 -5.46 -15.24 -10.47
C LEU A 291 -6.95 -15.40 -10.18
N SER A 292 -7.81 -15.62 -11.21
CA SER A 292 -9.27 -15.71 -11.05
C SER A 292 -9.71 -16.83 -10.09
N SER A 293 -8.94 -17.93 -9.99
CA SER A 293 -9.19 -19.04 -9.06
C SER A 293 -8.55 -18.84 -7.67
N ARG A 294 -7.87 -17.72 -7.44
CA ARG A 294 -7.19 -17.44 -6.16
C ARG A 294 -8.10 -16.64 -5.24
N PRO A 295 -7.84 -16.64 -3.91
CA PRO A 295 -8.56 -15.80 -2.96
C PRO A 295 -8.56 -14.32 -3.35
N GLU A 296 -9.61 -13.63 -3.01
CA GLU A 296 -9.92 -12.27 -3.45
C GLU A 296 -8.80 -11.25 -3.17
N LEU A 297 -8.10 -11.38 -2.05
CA LEU A 297 -6.94 -10.53 -1.73
C LEU A 297 -5.89 -10.52 -2.85
N ALA A 298 -5.57 -11.69 -3.42
CA ALA A 298 -4.60 -11.80 -4.51
C ALA A 298 -5.15 -11.20 -5.81
N GLN A 299 -6.44 -11.38 -6.08
CA GLN A 299 -7.11 -10.82 -7.26
C GLN A 299 -7.15 -9.29 -7.18
N ARG A 300 -7.63 -8.72 -6.06
CA ARG A 300 -7.74 -7.27 -5.87
C ARG A 300 -6.37 -6.58 -5.92
N PHE A 301 -5.35 -7.19 -5.30
CA PHE A 301 -3.98 -6.67 -5.40
C PHE A 301 -3.45 -6.72 -6.85
N SER A 302 -3.70 -7.81 -7.59
CA SER A 302 -3.31 -7.93 -8.99
C SER A 302 -3.97 -6.85 -9.85
N ILE A 303 -5.28 -6.64 -9.70
CA ILE A 303 -6.01 -5.61 -10.44
C ILE A 303 -5.44 -4.22 -10.13
N LEU A 304 -5.18 -3.93 -8.84
CA LEU A 304 -4.60 -2.64 -8.44
C LEU A 304 -3.20 -2.43 -9.05
N VAL A 305 -2.32 -3.43 -9.01
CA VAL A 305 -1.00 -3.36 -9.65
C VAL A 305 -1.14 -3.11 -11.15
N ARG A 306 -2.05 -3.79 -11.84
CA ARG A 306 -2.33 -3.60 -13.27
C ARG A 306 -2.83 -2.18 -13.55
N LYS A 307 -3.70 -1.63 -12.71
CA LYS A 307 -4.20 -0.24 -12.83
C LYS A 307 -3.11 0.80 -12.59
N ILE A 308 -2.25 0.61 -11.58
CA ILE A 308 -1.09 1.50 -11.30
C ILE A 308 -0.17 1.62 -12.52
N TRP A 309 0.07 0.53 -13.23
CA TRP A 309 0.94 0.49 -14.40
C TRP A 309 0.22 0.72 -15.73
N ASN A 310 -1.07 1.12 -15.70
CA ASN A 310 -1.87 1.31 -16.91
C ASN A 310 -1.35 2.49 -17.75
N SER A 311 -0.93 2.19 -18.99
CA SER A 311 -0.46 3.20 -19.96
C SER A 311 -1.60 3.87 -20.74
N ARG A 312 -2.86 3.44 -20.55
CA ARG A 312 -4.07 3.95 -21.22
C ARG A 312 -5.13 4.35 -20.21
N ALA A 313 -4.71 4.83 -19.03
CA ALA A 313 -5.63 5.24 -17.98
C ALA A 313 -6.39 6.50 -18.38
N PHE A 314 -7.68 6.55 -18.06
CA PHE A 314 -8.51 7.74 -18.26
C PHE A 314 -8.14 8.87 -17.30
N ARG A 315 -7.60 8.53 -16.13
CA ARG A 315 -7.18 9.46 -15.07
C ARG A 315 -5.76 9.13 -14.61
N GLY A 316 -5.00 10.15 -14.24
CA GLY A 316 -3.62 10.02 -13.76
C GLY A 316 -3.51 9.54 -12.30
N HIS A 317 -4.58 9.00 -11.70
CA HIS A 317 -4.62 8.46 -10.34
C HIS A 317 -5.51 7.23 -10.27
N VAL A 318 -5.35 6.42 -9.21
CA VAL A 318 -6.09 5.17 -8.98
C VAL A 318 -6.61 5.14 -7.55
N SER A 319 -7.77 4.53 -7.32
CA SER A 319 -8.27 4.30 -5.96
C SER A 319 -8.01 2.87 -5.49
N PRO A 320 -7.42 2.68 -4.29
CA PRO A 320 -7.19 1.36 -3.71
C PRO A 320 -8.41 0.79 -2.98
N HIS A 321 -9.61 1.36 -3.20
CA HIS A 321 -10.81 1.10 -2.39
C HIS A 321 -11.17 -0.38 -2.30
N GLU A 322 -11.26 -1.09 -3.43
CA GLU A 322 -11.61 -2.51 -3.47
C GLU A 322 -10.60 -3.38 -2.69
N LEU A 323 -9.30 -3.09 -2.81
CA LEU A 323 -8.26 -3.79 -2.07
C LEU A 323 -8.38 -3.51 -0.56
N LEU A 324 -8.59 -2.26 -0.19
CA LEU A 324 -8.68 -1.85 1.21
C LEU A 324 -9.92 -2.44 1.91
N GLN A 325 -11.03 -2.58 1.19
CA GLN A 325 -12.23 -3.25 1.67
C GLN A 325 -11.96 -4.72 1.98
N GLU A 326 -11.35 -5.47 1.06
CA GLU A 326 -10.95 -6.87 1.28
C GLU A 326 -9.94 -6.99 2.45
N ILE A 327 -8.99 -6.07 2.57
CA ILE A 327 -8.05 -6.01 3.68
C ILE A 327 -8.79 -5.82 5.01
N SER A 328 -9.75 -4.91 5.07
CA SER A 328 -10.53 -4.64 6.28
C SER A 328 -11.33 -5.86 6.72
N LEU A 329 -11.99 -6.54 5.79
CA LEU A 329 -12.71 -7.78 6.05
C LEU A 329 -11.79 -8.88 6.55
N ARG A 330 -10.72 -9.17 5.83
CA ARG A 330 -9.79 -10.26 6.14
C ARG A 330 -8.95 -10.02 7.40
N SER A 331 -8.67 -8.77 7.75
CA SER A 331 -7.97 -8.39 8.97
C SER A 331 -8.88 -8.29 10.19
N SER A 332 -10.18 -8.64 10.06
CA SER A 332 -11.20 -8.45 11.11
C SER A 332 -11.24 -7.01 11.62
N LYS A 333 -11.20 -6.06 10.69
CA LYS A 333 -11.19 -4.60 10.94
C LYS A 333 -9.95 -4.08 11.68
N LYS A 334 -8.83 -4.83 11.68
CA LYS A 334 -7.55 -4.31 12.20
C LYS A 334 -7.04 -3.14 11.36
N PHE A 335 -7.17 -3.24 10.02
CA PHE A 335 -6.81 -2.19 9.08
C PHE A 335 -8.09 -1.66 8.43
N THR A 336 -8.40 -0.40 8.66
CA THR A 336 -9.64 0.24 8.22
C THR A 336 -9.37 1.50 7.38
N LEU A 337 -10.41 2.00 6.73
CA LEU A 337 -10.39 3.27 5.99
C LEU A 337 -10.25 4.49 6.90
N THR A 338 -10.66 4.36 8.16
CA THR A 338 -10.92 5.49 9.05
C THR A 338 -9.84 5.72 10.10
N THR A 339 -8.93 4.77 10.25
CA THR A 339 -7.86 4.84 11.26
C THR A 339 -6.52 4.56 10.61
N GLN A 340 -5.59 5.48 10.79
CA GLN A 340 -4.22 5.29 10.36
C GLN A 340 -3.58 4.14 11.15
N SER A 341 -2.81 3.32 10.47
CA SER A 341 -2.07 2.20 11.06
C SER A 341 -0.59 2.30 10.70
N ASP A 342 0.24 1.51 11.38
CA ASP A 342 1.66 1.47 11.09
C ASP A 342 1.93 0.71 9.78
N PRO A 343 2.65 1.31 8.79
CA PRO A 343 3.02 0.65 7.54
C PRO A 343 3.77 -0.67 7.72
N ILE A 344 4.58 -0.83 8.78
CA ILE A 344 5.33 -2.07 9.00
C ILE A 344 4.43 -3.21 9.49
N ASP A 345 3.45 -2.90 10.34
CA ASP A 345 2.45 -3.86 10.80
C ASP A 345 1.58 -4.31 9.63
N PHE A 346 1.17 -3.35 8.80
CA PHE A 346 0.41 -3.63 7.58
C PHE A 346 1.24 -4.47 6.60
N LEU A 347 2.48 -4.09 6.30
CA LEU A 347 3.38 -4.83 5.40
C LEU A 347 3.56 -6.26 5.87
N SER A 348 3.82 -6.48 7.17
CA SER A 348 4.01 -7.81 7.76
C SER A 348 2.76 -8.68 7.59
N TRP A 349 1.60 -8.12 7.92
CA TRP A 349 0.32 -8.80 7.78
C TRP A 349 0.01 -9.10 6.31
N PHE A 350 0.20 -8.11 5.43
CA PHE A 350 -0.13 -8.21 4.01
C PHE A 350 0.74 -9.25 3.31
N MET A 351 2.06 -9.24 3.51
CA MET A 351 2.98 -10.22 2.91
C MET A 351 2.63 -11.65 3.32
N ASN A 352 2.28 -11.88 4.60
CA ASN A 352 1.88 -13.21 5.08
C ASN A 352 0.55 -13.68 4.46
N ASN A 353 -0.46 -12.80 4.41
CA ASN A 353 -1.75 -13.14 3.81
C ASN A 353 -1.67 -13.29 2.29
N LEU A 354 -0.89 -12.45 1.62
CA LEU A 354 -0.64 -12.58 0.19
C LEU A 354 0.08 -13.88 -0.15
N HIS A 355 1.10 -14.28 0.66
CA HIS A 355 1.77 -15.56 0.53
C HIS A 355 0.78 -16.74 0.58
N LEU A 356 -0.13 -16.75 1.56
CA LEU A 356 -1.15 -17.79 1.69
C LEU A 356 -2.17 -17.74 0.54
N SER A 357 -2.61 -16.56 0.14
CA SER A 357 -3.56 -16.36 -0.97
C SER A 357 -3.00 -16.82 -2.32
N LEU A 358 -1.68 -16.79 -2.50
CA LEU A 358 -1.01 -17.31 -3.68
C LEU A 358 -0.73 -18.84 -3.62
N GLY A 359 -1.32 -19.54 -2.65
CA GLY A 359 -1.11 -20.96 -2.44
C GLY A 359 0.21 -21.30 -1.77
N GLY A 360 0.78 -20.35 -1.04
CA GLY A 360 2.00 -20.57 -0.27
C GLY A 360 1.77 -21.45 0.95
N SER A 361 2.75 -22.31 1.26
CA SER A 361 2.73 -23.20 2.43
C SER A 361 3.51 -22.58 3.59
N LYS A 362 2.98 -22.71 4.80
CA LYS A 362 3.68 -22.28 6.04
C LYS A 362 4.94 -23.09 6.30
N THR A 363 4.97 -24.35 5.87
CA THR A 363 6.06 -25.31 6.14
C THR A 363 7.09 -25.35 5.01
N ALA A 364 6.65 -25.31 3.74
CA ALA A 364 7.54 -25.42 2.58
C ALA A 364 8.12 -24.04 2.21
N PRO A 365 9.45 -23.85 2.32
CA PRO A 365 10.10 -22.59 1.94
C PRO A 365 10.07 -22.37 0.44
N GLY A 366 9.92 -21.11 0.01
CA GLY A 366 9.91 -20.73 -1.41
C GLY A 366 8.66 -21.18 -2.17
N SER A 367 7.58 -21.56 -1.46
CA SER A 367 6.35 -22.06 -2.07
C SER A 367 5.53 -20.99 -2.83
N SER A 368 5.74 -19.70 -2.57
CA SER A 368 5.12 -18.60 -3.32
C SER A 368 6.16 -17.63 -3.85
N ILE A 369 5.73 -16.76 -4.78
CA ILE A 369 6.56 -15.68 -5.31
C ILE A 369 7.03 -14.73 -4.19
N VAL A 370 6.19 -14.47 -3.18
CA VAL A 370 6.53 -13.61 -2.04
C VAL A 370 7.76 -14.15 -1.30
N GLN A 371 7.76 -15.44 -0.96
CA GLN A 371 8.93 -16.06 -0.32
C GLN A 371 10.15 -16.14 -1.24
N LYS A 372 9.96 -16.45 -2.53
CA LYS A 372 11.08 -16.49 -3.49
C LYS A 372 11.78 -15.14 -3.65
N VAL A 373 11.05 -14.05 -3.46
CA VAL A 373 11.57 -12.69 -3.65
C VAL A 373 12.19 -12.13 -2.38
N PHE A 374 11.59 -12.35 -1.20
CA PHE A 374 11.96 -11.64 0.02
C PHE A 374 12.55 -12.52 1.12
N GLN A 375 12.36 -13.86 1.07
CA GLN A 375 12.76 -14.72 2.17
C GLN A 375 14.25 -15.00 2.17
N GLY A 376 14.92 -14.64 3.28
CA GLY A 376 16.30 -15.00 3.59
C GLY A 376 16.40 -15.90 4.83
N LYS A 377 17.64 -16.27 5.18
CA LYS A 377 18.01 -17.06 6.35
C LYS A 377 18.94 -16.28 7.25
N LEU A 378 18.74 -16.40 8.54
CA LEU A 378 19.50 -15.75 9.59
C LEU A 378 19.96 -16.80 10.61
N ARG A 379 21.25 -16.76 10.96
CA ARG A 379 21.79 -17.52 12.09
C ARG A 379 21.77 -16.63 13.32
N ILE A 380 21.21 -17.14 14.40
CA ILE A 380 21.14 -16.49 15.71
C ILE A 380 21.94 -17.35 16.69
N GLU A 381 23.00 -16.79 17.24
CA GLU A 381 23.76 -17.39 18.33
C GLU A 381 23.31 -16.73 19.63
N SER A 382 22.82 -17.52 20.57
CA SER A 382 22.31 -17.08 21.86
C SER A 382 23.13 -17.71 22.99
N GLN A 383 23.58 -16.89 23.95
CA GLN A 383 24.29 -17.31 25.13
C GLN A 383 23.65 -16.71 26.36
N ALA A 384 23.36 -17.51 27.38
CA ALA A 384 22.76 -17.01 28.60
C ALA A 384 23.78 -16.16 29.41
N ILE A 385 23.31 -15.08 30.02
CA ILE A 385 24.08 -14.24 30.91
C ILE A 385 23.63 -14.59 32.33
N THR A 386 24.55 -15.08 33.16
CA THR A 386 24.29 -15.31 34.59
C THR A 386 25.05 -14.31 35.43
N ALA A 387 24.38 -13.74 36.41
CA ALA A 387 25.01 -12.91 37.41
C ALA A 387 25.56 -13.81 38.51
N LYS A 388 26.86 -13.76 38.74
CA LYS A 388 27.51 -14.43 39.90
C LYS A 388 28.04 -13.34 40.82
N ALA A 389 27.81 -13.53 42.12
CA ALA A 389 28.46 -12.71 43.12
C ALA A 389 29.92 -13.15 43.25
N ASP A 390 30.84 -12.20 43.16
CA ASP A 390 32.27 -12.41 43.44
C ASP A 390 32.53 -12.46 44.96
N ALA A 391 33.67 -12.94 45.38
CA ALA A 391 34.08 -13.02 46.79
C ALA A 391 34.04 -11.66 47.54
N SER A 392 33.89 -10.53 46.82
CA SER A 392 33.72 -9.17 47.33
C SER A 392 32.29 -8.66 47.24
N ASP A 393 31.28 -9.55 47.07
CA ASP A 393 29.84 -9.22 46.94
C ASP A 393 29.50 -8.30 45.76
N ARG A 394 30.38 -8.23 44.76
CA ARG A 394 30.14 -7.53 43.49
C ARG A 394 29.56 -8.48 42.49
N LEU A 395 28.44 -8.09 41.91
CA LEU A 395 27.82 -8.85 40.83
C LEU A 395 28.68 -8.80 39.55
N ARG A 396 29.21 -9.93 39.13
CA ARG A 396 29.82 -10.09 37.82
C ARG A 396 28.86 -10.82 36.90
N PHE A 397 28.69 -10.27 35.72
CA PHE A 397 27.92 -10.90 34.65
C PHE A 397 28.87 -11.79 33.86
N GLU A 398 28.72 -13.11 34.00
CA GLU A 398 29.51 -14.07 33.25
C GLU A 398 28.66 -14.72 32.17
N GLU A 399 29.28 -14.95 31.02
CA GLU A 399 28.67 -15.73 29.95
C GLU A 399 28.66 -17.21 30.42
N ALA A 400 27.50 -17.70 30.83
CA ALA A 400 27.33 -19.06 31.31
C ALA A 400 26.63 -19.91 30.26
N GLY A 401 27.15 -21.11 30.05
CA GLY A 401 26.54 -22.12 29.22
C GLY A 401 27.02 -22.14 27.76
N GLU A 402 26.54 -23.16 27.06
CA GLU A 402 26.86 -23.39 25.65
C GLU A 402 26.15 -22.34 24.77
N VAL A 403 26.80 -21.97 23.67
CA VAL A 403 26.22 -21.12 22.64
C VAL A 403 25.17 -21.93 21.87
N LYS A 404 23.91 -21.55 21.98
CA LYS A 404 22.82 -22.14 21.18
C LYS A 404 22.73 -21.45 19.85
N THR A 405 22.77 -22.23 18.77
CA THR A 405 22.65 -21.74 17.40
C THR A 405 21.30 -22.09 16.81
N ASP A 406 20.50 -21.06 16.46
CA ASP A 406 19.21 -21.18 15.79
C ASP A 406 19.28 -20.67 14.37
N LEU A 407 18.59 -21.36 13.45
CA LEU A 407 18.40 -20.93 12.06
C LEU A 407 17.00 -20.40 11.85
N GLN A 408 16.87 -19.09 11.70
CA GLN A 408 15.58 -18.43 11.50
C GLN A 408 15.43 -17.92 10.06
N ARG A 409 14.19 -17.94 9.55
CA ARG A 409 13.85 -17.32 8.27
C ARG A 409 13.33 -15.92 8.53
N TYR A 410 13.69 -14.98 7.66
CA TYR A 410 13.20 -13.61 7.72
C TYR A 410 12.62 -13.19 6.37
N MET A 411 11.68 -12.24 6.39
CA MET A 411 11.14 -11.54 5.23
C MET A 411 11.60 -10.08 5.21
N MET A 412 11.99 -9.55 6.37
CA MET A 412 12.51 -8.21 6.56
C MET A 412 13.54 -8.19 7.68
N LEU A 413 14.44 -7.24 7.64
CA LEU A 413 15.48 -7.03 8.66
C LEU A 413 15.19 -5.75 9.44
N THR A 414 15.08 -5.88 10.76
CA THR A 414 14.84 -4.72 11.64
C THR A 414 16.17 -4.11 12.06
N LEU A 415 16.34 -2.84 11.78
CA LEU A 415 17.51 -2.02 12.09
C LEU A 415 17.15 -1.08 13.26
N GLU A 416 17.94 -1.10 14.32
CA GLU A 416 17.74 -0.29 15.50
C GLU A 416 18.59 0.96 15.40
N LEU A 417 17.96 2.12 15.64
CA LEU A 417 18.65 3.39 15.72
C LEU A 417 19.35 3.51 17.08
N PRO A 418 20.48 4.24 17.17
CA PRO A 418 21.06 4.60 18.45
C PRO A 418 20.01 5.34 19.29
N PRO A 419 20.01 5.16 20.63
CA PRO A 419 19.12 5.91 21.49
C PRO A 419 19.39 7.42 21.35
N ALA A 420 18.33 8.22 21.42
CA ALA A 420 18.48 9.68 21.46
C ALA A 420 19.28 10.06 22.72
N PRO A 421 20.14 11.09 22.65
CA PRO A 421 20.88 11.56 23.82
C PRO A 421 19.89 12.01 24.90
N LEU A 422 20.08 11.52 26.13
CA LEU A 422 19.21 11.81 27.26
C LEU A 422 19.30 13.29 27.73
N PHE A 423 20.42 13.92 27.45
CA PHE A 423 20.66 15.34 27.77
C PHE A 423 21.13 16.01 26.48
N GLN A 424 20.41 17.04 26.07
CA GLN A 424 20.77 17.92 24.98
C GLN A 424 20.82 19.34 25.52
N ASP A 425 21.94 20.01 25.36
CA ASP A 425 22.06 21.45 25.58
C ASP A 425 21.19 22.21 24.57
N GLU A 426 20.86 23.49 24.87
CA GLU A 426 20.01 24.30 23.98
C GLU A 426 20.55 24.39 22.53
N VAL A 427 21.87 24.33 22.38
CA VAL A 427 22.54 24.32 21.06
C VAL A 427 22.38 22.97 20.36
N ASP A 428 22.47 21.87 21.12
CA ASP A 428 22.36 20.50 20.60
C ASP A 428 20.92 20.11 20.21
N LYS A 429 19.91 20.77 20.79
CA LYS A 429 18.50 20.57 20.43
C LYS A 429 18.19 20.85 18.95
N ASN A 430 18.99 21.71 18.32
CA ASN A 430 18.84 22.06 16.91
C ASN A 430 19.63 21.14 15.97
N ILE A 431 20.44 20.20 16.49
CA ILE A 431 21.23 19.28 15.69
C ILE A 431 20.46 17.96 15.55
N ILE A 432 19.99 17.67 14.34
CA ILE A 432 19.37 16.38 14.05
C ILE A 432 20.48 15.32 13.95
N PRO A 433 20.48 14.27 14.81
CA PRO A 433 21.51 13.24 14.79
C PRO A 433 21.45 12.46 13.47
N GLN A 434 22.62 12.07 12.97
CA GLN A 434 22.77 11.30 11.75
C GLN A 434 23.56 10.02 11.99
N VAL A 435 23.16 8.93 11.35
CA VAL A 435 23.84 7.64 11.42
C VAL A 435 23.93 6.97 10.05
N PRO A 436 25.09 6.45 9.66
CA PRO A 436 25.20 5.68 8.42
C PRO A 436 24.44 4.35 8.50
N LEU A 437 23.77 3.95 7.41
CA LEU A 437 23.07 2.67 7.31
C LEU A 437 24.00 1.49 7.63
N THR A 438 25.26 1.56 7.22
CA THR A 438 26.28 0.53 7.51
C THR A 438 26.52 0.33 9.00
N SER A 439 26.43 1.40 9.81
CA SER A 439 26.60 1.31 11.25
C SER A 439 25.45 0.58 11.94
N ILE A 440 24.21 0.75 11.48
CA ILE A 440 23.06 0.03 12.03
C ILE A 440 22.93 -1.40 11.45
N LEU A 441 23.42 -1.64 10.22
CA LEU A 441 23.54 -2.98 9.63
C LEU A 441 24.56 -3.85 10.34
N SER A 442 25.53 -3.29 11.06
CA SER A 442 26.53 -4.05 11.82
C SER A 442 25.94 -4.95 12.91
N LYS A 443 24.68 -4.79 13.26
CA LYS A 443 23.90 -5.78 14.04
C LYS A 443 24.00 -7.19 13.45
N TYR A 444 24.12 -7.30 12.12
CA TYR A 444 24.11 -8.57 11.39
C TYR A 444 25.53 -9.04 10.96
N ASP A 445 26.60 -8.43 11.50
CA ASP A 445 27.98 -8.80 11.16
C ASP A 445 28.47 -10.09 11.83
N GLY A 446 27.70 -10.62 12.82
CA GLY A 446 28.05 -11.81 13.59
C GLY A 446 29.05 -11.56 14.71
N THR A 447 29.59 -10.32 14.84
CA THR A 447 30.57 -9.95 15.87
C THR A 447 29.90 -9.15 16.99
N ARG A 448 29.01 -8.22 16.64
CA ARG A 448 28.28 -7.42 17.62
C ARG A 448 27.22 -8.24 18.33
N SER A 449 27.25 -8.18 19.65
CA SER A 449 26.26 -8.84 20.50
C SER A 449 25.21 -7.83 20.98
N GLN A 450 23.96 -8.27 21.05
CA GLN A 450 22.87 -7.55 21.69
C GLN A 450 22.38 -8.32 22.91
N GLU A 451 22.14 -7.61 24.00
CA GLU A 451 21.54 -8.19 25.20
C GLU A 451 20.01 -8.09 25.09
N LEU A 452 19.37 -9.23 25.06
CA LEU A 452 17.93 -9.38 24.97
C LEU A 452 17.46 -10.43 25.97
N LEU A 453 16.60 -10.05 26.91
CA LEU A 453 15.98 -10.97 27.88
C LEU A 453 17.01 -11.84 28.64
N GLY A 454 18.12 -11.23 29.13
CA GLY A 454 19.16 -11.96 29.86
C GLY A 454 20.00 -12.93 29.01
N GLN A 455 19.92 -12.77 27.70
CA GLN A 455 20.73 -13.52 26.74
C GLN A 455 21.53 -12.55 25.87
N ARG A 456 22.77 -12.89 25.60
CA ARG A 456 23.59 -12.24 24.60
C ARG A 456 23.36 -12.92 23.26
N ARG A 457 22.89 -12.16 22.25
CA ARG A 457 22.57 -12.66 20.92
C ARG A 457 23.47 -12.02 19.87
N ARG A 458 23.95 -12.85 18.93
CA ARG A 458 24.65 -12.42 17.71
C ARG A 458 23.86 -12.87 16.50
N PHE A 459 23.88 -12.05 15.48
CA PHE A 459 23.10 -12.28 14.26
C PHE A 459 24.02 -12.31 13.04
N LYS A 460 23.87 -13.30 12.16
CA LYS A 460 24.63 -13.41 10.91
C LYS A 460 23.71 -13.85 9.78
N LEU A 461 23.75 -13.14 8.65
CA LEU A 461 23.00 -13.50 7.46
C LEU A 461 23.64 -14.72 6.76
N LEU A 462 22.80 -15.58 6.19
CA LEU A 462 23.24 -16.78 5.47
C LEU A 462 22.97 -16.67 3.98
N GLN A 463 23.83 -17.30 3.16
CA GLN A 463 23.59 -17.43 1.73
C GLN A 463 22.51 -18.50 1.44
N PRO A 464 21.77 -18.37 0.31
CA PRO A 464 21.73 -17.21 -0.57
C PRO A 464 20.87 -16.07 0.01
N LEU A 465 21.33 -14.84 -0.18
CA LEU A 465 20.47 -13.68 0.12
C LEU A 465 19.32 -13.59 -0.88
N PRO A 466 18.16 -13.09 -0.46
CA PRO A 466 16.99 -12.93 -1.34
C PRO A 466 17.26 -11.90 -2.45
N PRO A 467 16.52 -11.97 -3.57
CA PRO A 467 16.59 -10.98 -4.63
C PRO A 467 16.25 -9.55 -4.16
N TYR A 468 15.35 -9.43 -3.18
CA TYR A 468 14.98 -8.17 -2.57
C TYR A 468 15.11 -8.24 -1.06
N LEU A 469 15.71 -7.20 -0.47
CA LEU A 469 15.80 -7.01 0.97
C LEU A 469 14.87 -5.89 1.40
N ILE A 470 14.15 -6.10 2.50
CA ILE A 470 13.35 -5.06 3.14
C ILE A 470 14.03 -4.73 4.48
N PHE A 471 14.36 -3.45 4.67
CA PHE A 471 14.85 -2.93 5.93
C PHE A 471 13.74 -2.14 6.62
N HIS A 472 13.48 -2.47 7.86
CA HIS A 472 12.64 -1.70 8.75
C HIS A 472 13.54 -0.95 9.75
N ILE A 473 13.56 0.37 9.68
CA ILE A 473 14.29 1.25 10.58
C ILE A 473 13.38 1.55 11.76
N LYS A 474 13.68 0.95 12.92
CA LYS A 474 12.84 1.07 14.11
C LYS A 474 12.97 2.48 14.72
N ARG A 475 12.01 3.34 14.40
CA ARG A 475 11.97 4.74 14.88
C ARG A 475 11.08 4.93 16.09
N PHE A 476 10.05 4.10 16.22
CA PHE A 476 9.06 4.23 17.27
C PHE A 476 9.35 3.25 18.40
N SER A 477 9.40 3.77 19.62
CA SER A 477 9.44 2.99 20.86
C SER A 477 8.17 3.27 21.66
N LYS A 478 7.50 2.19 22.08
CA LYS A 478 6.32 2.28 22.92
C LYS A 478 6.72 1.88 24.34
N ASN A 479 6.92 2.83 25.19
CA ASN A 479 7.00 2.64 26.62
C ASN A 479 5.58 2.61 27.22
N LYS A 480 5.42 2.10 28.45
CA LYS A 480 4.09 1.97 29.09
C LYS A 480 3.30 3.30 29.13
N PHE A 481 3.96 4.42 29.03
CA PHE A 481 3.37 5.76 29.24
C PHE A 481 3.56 6.73 28.07
N VAL A 482 4.53 6.50 27.18
CA VAL A 482 4.87 7.44 26.11
C VAL A 482 5.19 6.71 24.83
N PHE A 483 4.66 7.21 23.73
CA PHE A 483 5.05 6.85 22.38
C PHE A 483 6.13 7.82 21.94
N GLU A 484 7.35 7.35 21.80
CA GLU A 484 8.51 8.17 21.49
C GLU A 484 9.01 7.88 20.09
N LYS A 485 9.27 8.92 19.31
CA LYS A 485 9.83 8.85 17.97
C LYS A 485 11.30 9.26 18.00
N ASN A 486 12.17 8.45 17.40
CA ASN A 486 13.57 8.77 17.21
C ASN A 486 13.77 9.50 15.86
N PRO A 487 14.11 10.81 15.85
CA PRO A 487 14.24 11.62 14.64
C PRO A 487 15.56 11.42 13.89
N THR A 488 16.47 10.55 14.39
CA THR A 488 17.78 10.33 13.78
C THR A 488 17.69 10.06 12.28
N ILE A 489 18.40 10.83 11.48
CA ILE A 489 18.49 10.66 10.04
C ILE A 489 19.46 9.51 9.73
N VAL A 490 19.04 8.63 8.83
CA VAL A 490 19.89 7.54 8.34
C VAL A 490 20.46 7.92 6.98
N THR A 491 21.77 8.03 6.88
CA THR A 491 22.46 8.27 5.61
C THR A 491 22.80 6.96 4.93
N PHE A 492 22.50 6.87 3.63
CA PHE A 492 22.71 5.65 2.83
C PHE A 492 23.06 5.97 1.39
N PRO A 493 23.84 5.11 0.70
CA PRO A 493 24.02 5.21 -0.74
C PRO A 493 22.74 4.74 -1.45
N SER A 494 22.25 5.45 -2.46
CA SER A 494 21.09 5.01 -3.24
C SER A 494 21.41 3.79 -4.13
N THR A 495 22.68 3.55 -4.40
CA THR A 495 23.19 2.45 -5.24
C THR A 495 24.43 1.82 -4.62
N SER A 496 24.70 0.55 -4.96
CA SER A 496 25.93 -0.16 -4.57
C SER A 496 26.12 -0.31 -3.05
N LEU A 497 25.05 -0.67 -2.33
CA LEU A 497 25.18 -1.11 -0.95
C LEU A 497 25.79 -2.52 -0.93
N ASP A 498 26.98 -2.67 -0.32
CA ASP A 498 27.61 -3.96 -0.17
C ASP A 498 27.10 -4.69 1.09
N MET A 499 26.48 -5.84 0.86
CA MET A 499 25.99 -6.72 1.93
C MET A 499 26.96 -7.83 2.30
N SER A 500 28.10 -7.98 1.61
CA SER A 500 29.07 -9.05 1.85
C SER A 500 29.63 -9.10 3.29
N PRO A 501 29.87 -7.97 4.00
CA PRO A 501 30.38 -8.02 5.39
C PRO A 501 29.42 -8.67 6.38
N TYR A 502 28.13 -8.66 6.07
CA TYR A 502 27.07 -9.17 6.95
C TYR A 502 26.70 -10.63 6.66
N VAL A 503 27.26 -11.22 5.59
CA VAL A 503 26.89 -12.55 5.09
C VAL A 503 27.98 -13.56 5.39
N GLU A 504 27.59 -14.72 5.89
CA GLU A 504 28.52 -15.82 6.14
C GLU A 504 29.01 -16.44 4.83
N GLY A 505 30.34 -16.66 4.73
CA GLY A 505 30.96 -17.33 3.58
C GLY A 505 30.82 -16.53 2.27
N ALA A 506 30.69 -15.21 2.32
CA ALA A 506 30.70 -14.38 1.14
C ALA A 506 32.09 -14.41 0.48
N THR A 507 32.16 -14.83 -0.79
CA THR A 507 33.40 -14.92 -1.58
C THR A 507 33.67 -13.67 -2.43
N GLY A 508 32.74 -12.71 -2.44
CA GLY A 508 32.85 -11.47 -3.21
C GLY A 508 31.77 -10.48 -2.79
N PRO A 509 31.79 -9.25 -3.35
CA PRO A 509 30.84 -8.22 -3.03
C PRO A 509 29.43 -8.61 -3.47
N ILE A 510 28.43 -8.31 -2.63
CA ILE A 510 27.02 -8.57 -2.89
C ILE A 510 26.28 -7.25 -2.91
N TRP A 511 26.12 -6.70 -4.11
CA TRP A 511 25.57 -5.36 -4.29
C TRP A 511 24.06 -5.33 -4.32
N TYR A 512 23.51 -4.32 -3.64
CA TYR A 512 22.10 -3.97 -3.67
C TYR A 512 21.91 -2.50 -4.05
N ASP A 513 20.85 -2.22 -4.79
CA ASP A 513 20.42 -0.87 -5.17
C ASP A 513 19.05 -0.58 -4.56
N LEU A 514 18.87 0.65 -4.06
CA LEU A 514 17.59 1.07 -3.47
C LEU A 514 16.53 1.19 -4.58
N THR A 515 15.34 0.64 -4.34
CA THR A 515 14.20 0.71 -5.27
C THR A 515 13.04 1.50 -4.72
N ALA A 516 12.82 1.42 -3.39
CA ALA A 516 11.79 2.20 -2.72
C ALA A 516 12.23 2.59 -1.31
N ASN A 517 11.87 3.80 -0.88
CA ASN A 517 12.10 4.33 0.46
C ASN A 517 10.80 4.94 0.99
N ILE A 518 10.21 4.35 2.02
CA ILE A 518 9.06 4.91 2.73
C ILE A 518 9.57 5.80 3.84
N VAL A 519 9.11 7.03 3.83
CA VAL A 519 9.51 8.10 4.76
C VAL A 519 8.34 8.49 5.62
N HIS A 520 8.59 8.66 6.90
CA HIS A 520 7.63 9.23 7.85
C HIS A 520 7.84 10.73 7.98
N GLU A 521 6.75 11.49 8.04
CA GLU A 521 6.77 12.93 8.28
C GLU A 521 5.79 13.29 9.40
N SER A 522 6.24 14.08 10.35
CA SER A 522 5.37 14.69 11.36
C SER A 522 4.72 15.93 10.76
N VAL A 523 3.39 15.97 10.72
CA VAL A 523 2.61 17.08 10.17
C VAL A 523 1.90 17.78 11.33
N ALA A 524 2.13 19.08 11.50
CA ALA A 524 1.36 19.88 12.44
C ALA A 524 -0.12 19.89 12.00
N LYS A 525 -1.02 19.31 12.78
CA LYS A 525 -2.47 19.44 12.53
C LYS A 525 -2.83 20.91 12.70
N LYS A 526 -3.18 21.57 11.60
CA LYS A 526 -3.81 22.90 11.64
C LYS A 526 -5.13 22.75 12.39
N GLY A 527 -5.18 23.29 13.61
CA GLY A 527 -6.40 23.28 14.43
C GLY A 527 -7.56 23.83 13.63
N THR A 528 -8.60 23.04 13.49
CA THR A 528 -9.91 23.52 13.08
C THR A 528 -10.34 24.60 14.06
N THR A 529 -10.57 25.79 13.53
CA THR A 529 -11.09 26.96 14.22
C THR A 529 -12.43 26.67 14.88
N SER A 530 -12.39 26.20 16.12
CA SER A 530 -13.51 26.32 17.06
C SER A 530 -12.96 26.25 18.48
N GLY A 531 -12.81 27.39 19.09
CA GLY A 531 -12.75 27.87 20.45
C GLY A 531 -12.56 26.94 21.67
N ALA A 532 -12.07 25.71 21.53
CA ALA A 532 -11.66 24.86 22.63
C ALA A 532 -10.13 24.86 22.68
N LYS A 533 -9.56 25.20 23.83
CA LYS A 533 -8.13 25.06 24.14
C LYS A 533 -7.75 23.60 23.89
N SER A 534 -7.12 23.31 22.74
CA SER A 534 -6.46 22.04 22.51
C SER A 534 -5.26 21.95 23.45
N GLU A 535 -5.30 20.98 24.35
CA GLU A 535 -4.12 20.50 25.05
C GLU A 535 -3.06 20.11 24.01
N ALA A 536 -1.79 20.41 24.32
CA ALA A 536 -0.57 20.29 23.54
C ALA A 536 -0.68 19.45 22.25
N GLY A 537 -0.60 20.14 21.12
CA GLY A 537 -0.65 19.70 19.72
C GLY A 537 -0.54 18.20 19.46
N GLU A 538 -1.64 17.56 19.10
CA GLU A 538 -1.59 16.26 18.44
C GLU A 538 -0.86 16.40 17.11
N GLU A 539 0.38 15.91 17.05
CA GLU A 539 1.13 15.80 15.82
C GLU A 539 0.42 14.79 14.90
N GLY A 540 0.05 15.22 13.71
CA GLY A 540 -0.39 14.31 12.66
C GLY A 540 0.82 13.59 12.08
N HIS A 541 0.62 12.36 11.63
CA HIS A 541 1.64 11.56 10.95
C HIS A 541 1.24 11.40 9.50
N ALA A 542 2.20 11.51 8.58
CA ALA A 542 2.00 11.25 7.16
C ALA A 542 3.14 10.37 6.63
N TYR A 543 2.81 9.51 5.68
CA TYR A 543 3.78 8.66 5.02
C TYR A 543 3.93 9.05 3.55
N LYS A 544 5.17 9.05 3.07
CA LYS A 544 5.54 9.27 1.67
C LYS A 544 6.34 8.09 1.17
N VAL A 545 6.27 7.82 -0.10
CA VAL A 545 7.12 6.82 -0.73
C VAL A 545 7.95 7.44 -1.85
N GLN A 546 9.24 7.17 -1.83
CA GLN A 546 10.20 7.56 -2.85
C GLN A 546 10.55 6.32 -3.66
N LEU A 547 10.32 6.37 -4.96
CA LEU A 547 10.40 5.23 -5.88
C LEU A 547 11.43 5.49 -6.95
N LYS A 548 12.23 4.47 -7.27
CA LYS A 548 13.20 4.53 -8.36
C LYS A 548 12.51 4.28 -9.70
N ASP A 549 12.55 5.25 -10.58
CA ASP A 549 12.21 5.05 -11.99
C ASP A 549 13.43 4.48 -12.73
N LYS A 550 13.34 3.19 -13.08
CA LYS A 550 14.42 2.48 -13.78
C LYS A 550 14.59 2.92 -15.23
N GLY A 551 13.50 3.36 -15.86
CA GLY A 551 13.52 3.82 -17.27
C GLY A 551 14.25 5.15 -17.45
N ARG A 552 14.03 6.10 -16.51
CA ARG A 552 14.64 7.43 -16.53
C ARG A 552 15.90 7.54 -15.67
N ASP A 553 16.18 6.56 -14.83
CA ASP A 553 17.21 6.61 -13.77
C ASP A 553 17.00 7.76 -12.76
N GLU A 554 15.75 8.18 -12.56
CA GLU A 554 15.32 9.27 -11.68
C GLU A 554 14.57 8.74 -10.47
N TRP A 555 14.22 9.64 -9.54
CA TRP A 555 13.44 9.33 -8.37
C TRP A 555 12.14 10.11 -8.36
N VAL A 556 11.06 9.44 -7.98
CA VAL A 556 9.72 10.01 -7.88
C VAL A 556 9.22 9.85 -6.45
N GLN A 557 8.74 10.93 -5.86
CA GLN A 557 8.07 10.91 -4.56
C GLN A 557 6.57 10.92 -4.78
N VAL A 558 5.89 10.01 -4.09
CA VAL A 558 4.42 9.92 -4.10
C VAL A 558 3.90 10.06 -2.68
N GLN A 559 2.99 11.00 -2.50
CA GLN A 559 2.20 11.17 -1.29
C GLN A 559 0.74 11.28 -1.70
N ASP A 560 0.00 10.20 -1.52
CA ASP A 560 -1.39 10.09 -1.95
C ASP A 560 -1.56 10.48 -3.43
N LEU A 561 -2.23 11.59 -3.74
CA LEU A 561 -2.42 12.10 -5.11
C LEU A 561 -1.27 12.96 -5.63
N PHE A 562 -0.34 13.36 -4.76
CA PHE A 562 0.80 14.19 -5.14
C PHE A 562 1.94 13.32 -5.65
N VAL A 563 2.37 13.60 -6.87
CA VAL A 563 3.46 12.90 -7.52
C VAL A 563 4.44 13.95 -8.02
N GLU A 564 5.69 13.86 -7.58
CA GLU A 564 6.74 14.82 -7.92
C GLU A 564 8.07 14.12 -8.22
N ASP A 565 8.81 14.64 -9.18
CA ASP A 565 10.17 14.18 -9.44
C ASP A 565 11.11 14.77 -8.38
N ILE A 566 11.94 13.94 -7.76
CA ILE A 566 12.89 14.34 -6.73
C ILE A 566 14.33 14.03 -7.10
N ARG A 567 15.26 14.77 -6.53
CA ARG A 567 16.70 14.52 -6.72
C ARG A 567 17.17 13.43 -5.77
N LYS A 568 18.08 12.57 -6.23
CA LYS A 568 18.65 11.48 -5.41
C LYS A 568 19.36 11.97 -4.14
N GLU A 569 19.89 13.23 -4.17
CA GLU A 569 20.62 13.83 -3.07
C GLU A 569 19.74 14.15 -1.86
N ILE A 570 18.41 14.23 -2.03
CA ILE A 570 17.48 14.51 -0.93
C ILE A 570 16.85 13.28 -0.32
N LEU A 571 17.11 12.08 -0.89
CA LEU A 571 16.50 10.82 -0.42
C LEU A 571 16.78 10.53 1.06
N PHE A 572 17.98 10.85 1.53
CA PHE A 572 18.40 10.57 2.91
C PHE A 572 18.08 11.71 3.89
N LEU A 573 17.54 12.84 3.42
CA LEU A 573 17.18 13.96 4.31
C LEU A 573 15.89 13.68 5.09
N GLY A 574 15.07 12.75 4.60
CA GLY A 574 13.84 12.35 5.25
C GLY A 574 14.06 11.26 6.31
N GLU A 575 13.08 11.10 7.18
CA GLU A 575 13.07 10.05 8.18
C GLU A 575 12.67 8.71 7.55
N SER A 576 13.64 8.05 6.89
CA SER A 576 13.44 6.72 6.29
C SER A 576 12.91 5.73 7.31
N TYR A 577 11.84 5.03 6.97
CA TYR A 577 11.16 4.08 7.85
C TYR A 577 11.22 2.65 7.33
N ILE A 578 10.90 2.44 6.03
CA ILE A 578 11.01 1.15 5.36
C ILE A 578 11.75 1.34 4.05
N GLN A 579 12.76 0.53 3.80
CA GLN A 579 13.54 0.56 2.56
C GLN A 579 13.46 -0.78 1.86
N VAL A 580 13.31 -0.75 0.52
CA VAL A 580 13.31 -1.94 -0.35
C VAL A 580 14.51 -1.87 -1.27
N TRP A 581 15.35 -2.89 -1.21
CA TRP A 581 16.61 -2.98 -1.93
C TRP A 581 16.60 -4.17 -2.90
N GLU A 582 17.02 -3.96 -4.14
CA GLU A 582 17.11 -4.97 -5.19
C GLU A 582 18.56 -5.44 -5.35
N ARG A 583 18.76 -6.76 -5.37
CA ARG A 583 20.08 -7.34 -5.62
C ARG A 583 20.50 -7.08 -7.07
N ARG A 584 21.66 -6.47 -7.24
CA ARG A 584 22.27 -6.30 -8.56
C ARG A 584 22.66 -7.67 -9.10
N ARG A 585 22.19 -8.00 -10.29
CA ARG A 585 22.60 -9.24 -10.97
C ARG A 585 23.99 -9.02 -11.53
N ASP A 586 24.94 -9.89 -11.19
CA ASP A 586 26.24 -9.92 -11.85
C ASP A 586 25.99 -10.20 -13.34
N ILE A 587 26.24 -9.22 -14.18
CA ILE A 587 26.29 -9.44 -15.62
C ILE A 587 27.54 -10.28 -15.82
N LYS A 588 27.37 -11.61 -15.89
CA LYS A 588 28.44 -12.50 -16.38
C LYS A 588 28.85 -11.90 -17.73
N LYS A 589 30.02 -11.23 -17.79
CA LYS A 589 30.66 -10.90 -19.05
C LYS A 589 30.71 -12.21 -19.79
N LYS A 590 29.94 -12.33 -20.90
CA LYS A 590 30.17 -13.38 -21.87
C LYS A 590 31.60 -13.15 -22.29
N THR A 591 32.52 -13.92 -21.76
CA THR A 591 33.85 -14.09 -22.30
C THR A 591 33.59 -14.54 -23.72
N ALA A 592 33.85 -13.64 -24.66
CA ALA A 592 33.92 -13.97 -26.07
C ALA A 592 35.01 -15.04 -26.20
N ALA A 593 34.59 -16.26 -26.53
CA ALA A 593 35.47 -17.31 -26.99
C ALA A 593 35.77 -17.07 -28.48
#